data_01a0f80b8af19c1c16a87e66ec2b6994
#
_entry.id   01a0f80b8af19c1c16a87e66ec2b6994
#
_cell.length_a   1.000
_cell.length_b   1.000
_cell.length_c   1.000
_cell.angle_alpha   90.00
_cell.angle_beta   90.00
_cell.angle_gamma   90.00
#
_symmetry.space_group_name_H-M   'P 1'
#
loop_
_entity.id
_entity.type
_entity.pdbx_description
1 polymer ?
#
loop_
_entity_poly.entity_id
_entity_poly.type
_entity_poly.pdbx_seq_one_letter_code
_entity_poly.pdbx_strand_id
1 'polypeptide(L)'
;MSAYIVVDIDIHDAPGLEEYRKQVPATVAQYGGRFVVRGGKFETLEGDWQPKRLVVLEFPSVEQAKRWYDSAEYRPLKAMRFKASTSNLILVDGA
;
A
#
# COMPACT_ATOMS: atom_id res chain seq x y z
N MET A 1 -15.38 11.94 -2.29
CA MET A 1 -14.01 12.39 -1.96
C MET A 1 -13.09 11.20 -1.88
N SER A 2 -11.96 11.25 -2.54
CA SER A 2 -11.00 10.16 -2.51
C SER A 2 -10.25 10.11 -1.18
N ALA A 3 -9.79 8.92 -0.83
CA ALA A 3 -8.88 8.73 0.28
C ALA A 3 -7.66 7.97 -0.23
N TYR A 4 -6.54 8.14 0.44
CA TYR A 4 -5.28 7.57 -0.01
C TYR A 4 -4.63 6.75 1.08
N ILE A 5 -4.08 5.61 0.69
CA ILE A 5 -3.18 4.85 1.56
C ILE A 5 -1.78 5.09 1.01
N VAL A 6 -0.92 5.60 1.88
CA VAL A 6 0.47 5.90 1.54
C VAL A 6 1.34 4.98 2.36
N VAL A 7 2.17 4.20 1.68
CA VAL A 7 3.04 3.25 2.37
C VAL A 7 4.48 3.39 1.89
N ASP A 8 5.38 3.47 2.86
CA ASP A 8 6.82 3.38 2.65
C ASP A 8 7.22 1.99 3.10
N ILE A 9 7.67 1.15 2.18
CA ILE A 9 7.93 -0.26 2.44
C ILE A 9 9.40 -0.58 2.23
N ASP A 10 10.02 -1.18 3.25
CA ASP A 10 11.39 -1.69 3.20
C ASP A 10 11.32 -3.21 3.08
N ILE A 11 11.64 -3.74 1.92
CA ILE A 11 11.50 -5.16 1.61
C ILE A 11 12.74 -5.90 2.06
N HIS A 12 12.57 -6.88 2.97
CA HIS A 12 13.66 -7.72 3.48
C HIS A 12 13.74 -9.04 2.73
N ASP A 13 12.63 -9.53 2.22
CA ASP A 13 12.52 -10.83 1.58
C ASP A 13 11.70 -10.66 0.29
N ALA A 14 12.39 -10.29 -0.79
CA ALA A 14 11.74 -10.06 -2.07
C ALA A 14 11.02 -11.32 -2.59
N PRO A 15 11.63 -12.52 -2.54
CA PRO A 15 10.91 -13.74 -2.95
C PRO A 15 9.66 -13.98 -2.12
N GLY A 16 9.70 -13.73 -0.80
CA GLY A 16 8.55 -13.91 0.08
C GLY A 16 7.41 -12.94 -0.19
N LEU A 17 7.71 -11.81 -0.84
CA LEU A 17 6.70 -10.81 -1.19
C LEU A 17 6.13 -11.01 -2.59
N GLU A 18 6.66 -11.94 -3.37
CA GLU A 18 6.28 -12.12 -4.77
C GLU A 18 4.81 -12.48 -4.92
N GLU A 19 4.33 -13.40 -4.11
CA GLU A 19 2.92 -13.81 -4.13
C GLU A 19 1.99 -12.67 -3.72
N TYR A 20 2.42 -11.86 -2.75
CA TYR A 20 1.70 -10.65 -2.34
C TYR A 20 1.51 -9.70 -3.54
N ARG A 21 2.60 -9.46 -4.27
CA ARG A 21 2.59 -8.52 -5.39
C ARG A 21 1.68 -8.96 -6.52
N LYS A 22 1.53 -10.27 -6.72
CA LYS A 22 0.65 -10.83 -7.74
C LYS A 22 -0.82 -10.70 -7.38
N GLN A 23 -1.16 -10.83 -6.09
CA GLN A 23 -2.55 -10.93 -5.65
C GLN A 23 -3.15 -9.62 -5.18
N VAL A 24 -2.34 -8.70 -4.67
CA VAL A 24 -2.85 -7.47 -4.07
C VAL A 24 -3.65 -6.60 -5.02
N PRO A 25 -3.30 -6.48 -6.33
CA PRO A 25 -4.09 -5.62 -7.22
C PRO A 25 -5.56 -6.02 -7.31
N ALA A 26 -5.83 -7.34 -7.33
CA ALA A 26 -7.22 -7.82 -7.40
C ALA A 26 -8.02 -7.43 -6.17
N THR A 27 -7.42 -7.52 -4.97
CA THR A 27 -8.11 -7.15 -3.75
C THR A 27 -8.37 -5.64 -3.69
N VAL A 28 -7.42 -4.84 -4.13
CA VAL A 28 -7.57 -3.38 -4.18
C VAL A 28 -8.72 -3.01 -5.12
N ALA A 29 -8.74 -3.59 -6.31
CA ALA A 29 -9.80 -3.34 -7.30
C ALA A 29 -11.17 -3.76 -6.79
N GLN A 30 -11.24 -4.86 -6.05
CA GLN A 30 -12.49 -5.37 -5.49
C GLN A 30 -13.16 -4.36 -4.57
N TYR A 31 -12.38 -3.52 -3.90
CA TYR A 31 -12.89 -2.49 -2.99
C TYR A 31 -12.90 -1.10 -3.62
N GLY A 32 -12.80 -1.03 -4.95
CA GLY A 32 -12.90 0.22 -5.69
C GLY A 32 -11.63 1.06 -5.70
N GLY A 33 -10.51 0.47 -5.26
CA GLY A 33 -9.24 1.17 -5.20
C GLY A 33 -8.39 0.99 -6.45
N ARG A 34 -7.32 1.74 -6.52
CA ARG A 34 -6.34 1.62 -7.60
C ARG A 34 -4.97 2.08 -7.11
N PHE A 35 -3.92 1.61 -7.78
CA PHE A 35 -2.58 2.09 -7.54
C PHE A 35 -2.38 3.43 -8.24
N VAL A 36 -1.92 4.42 -7.50
CA VAL A 36 -1.57 5.74 -8.02
C VAL A 36 -0.07 5.85 -8.18
N VAL A 37 0.68 5.33 -7.20
CA VAL A 37 2.13 5.21 -7.24
C VAL A 37 2.48 3.80 -6.83
N ARG A 38 3.34 3.15 -7.59
CA ARG A 38 3.73 1.77 -7.27
C ARG A 38 5.24 1.60 -7.43
N GLY A 39 5.97 2.15 -6.47
CA GLY A 39 7.43 2.03 -6.44
C GLY A 39 8.14 2.83 -7.52
N GLY A 40 7.56 3.95 -7.94
CA GLY A 40 8.18 4.81 -8.92
C GLY A 40 9.41 5.52 -8.36
N LYS A 41 10.22 6.06 -9.26
CA LYS A 41 11.38 6.87 -8.85
C LYS A 41 10.91 8.10 -8.12
N PHE A 42 11.66 8.50 -7.11
CA PHE A 42 11.35 9.71 -6.36
C PHE A 42 12.62 10.51 -6.13
N GLU A 43 12.43 11.74 -5.70
CA GLU A 43 13.53 12.66 -5.41
C GLU A 43 13.15 13.46 -4.17
N THR A 44 14.01 13.46 -3.17
CA THR A 44 13.75 14.22 -1.94
C THR A 44 14.07 15.69 -2.19
N LEU A 45 13.08 16.56 -2.09
CA LEU A 45 13.25 18.00 -2.31
C LEU A 45 13.55 18.74 -1.02
N GLU A 46 13.07 18.26 0.11
CA GLU A 46 13.28 18.86 1.42
C GLU A 46 13.34 17.80 2.50
N GLY A 47 14.16 18.04 3.51
CA GLY A 47 14.22 17.19 4.70
C GLY A 47 15.09 15.97 4.52
N ASP A 48 15.09 15.14 5.56
CA ASP A 48 15.94 13.95 5.63
C ASP A 48 15.25 12.66 5.25
N TRP A 49 13.95 12.73 4.95
CA TRP A 49 13.19 11.53 4.64
C TRP A 49 13.52 11.00 3.25
N GLN A 50 14.02 9.78 3.22
CA GLN A 50 14.28 9.07 1.98
C GLN A 50 13.52 7.73 2.05
N PRO A 51 12.31 7.66 1.50
CA PRO A 51 11.55 6.42 1.50
C PRO A 51 12.33 5.30 0.81
N LYS A 52 12.12 4.06 1.24
CA LYS A 52 12.73 2.92 0.56
C LYS A 52 11.98 2.61 -0.73
N ARG A 53 10.67 2.43 -0.63
CA ARG A 53 9.80 2.20 -1.79
C ARG A 53 8.44 2.77 -1.44
N LEU A 54 7.98 3.70 -2.24
CA LEU A 54 6.72 4.39 -1.97
C LEU A 54 5.61 3.81 -2.83
N VAL A 55 4.49 3.47 -2.19
CA VAL A 55 3.29 2.99 -2.87
C VAL A 55 2.13 3.84 -2.38
N VAL A 56 1.30 4.29 -3.30
CA VAL A 56 0.10 5.06 -2.97
C VAL A 56 -1.10 4.41 -3.64
N LEU A 57 -2.12 4.13 -2.84
CA LEU A 57 -3.40 3.61 -3.31
C LEU A 57 -4.45 4.68 -3.15
N GLU A 58 -5.40 4.72 -4.08
CA GLU A 58 -6.55 5.61 -3.98
C GLU A 58 -7.81 4.78 -3.85
N PHE A 59 -8.70 5.17 -2.92
CA PHE A 59 -10.00 4.56 -2.73
C PHE A 59 -11.07 5.64 -2.79
N PRO A 60 -12.34 5.27 -3.08
CA PRO A 60 -13.42 6.27 -3.15
C PRO A 60 -13.67 7.02 -1.84
N SER A 61 -13.35 6.40 -0.70
CA SER A 61 -13.59 6.99 0.61
C SER A 61 -12.70 6.36 1.66
N VAL A 62 -12.60 7.01 2.81
CA VAL A 62 -11.88 6.46 3.98
C VAL A 62 -12.51 5.13 4.41
N GLU A 63 -13.83 5.05 4.41
CA GLU A 63 -14.53 3.83 4.80
C GLU A 63 -14.18 2.67 3.87
N GLN A 64 -14.12 2.92 2.58
CA GLN A 64 -13.81 1.89 1.60
C GLN A 64 -12.36 1.41 1.73
N ALA A 65 -11.43 2.34 1.99
CA ALA A 65 -10.03 2.00 2.24
C ALA A 65 -9.90 1.12 3.48
N LYS A 66 -10.63 1.44 4.55
CA LYS A 66 -10.60 0.64 5.78
C LYS A 66 -11.21 -0.74 5.56
N ARG A 67 -12.28 -0.84 4.77
CA ARG A 67 -12.89 -2.13 4.42
C ARG A 67 -11.88 -3.01 3.72
N TRP A 68 -11.14 -2.47 2.76
CA TRP A 68 -10.08 -3.21 2.09
C TRP A 68 -9.02 -3.68 3.08
N TYR A 69 -8.52 -2.76 3.90
CA TYR A 69 -7.43 -3.05 4.84
C TYR A 69 -7.81 -4.15 5.84
N ASP A 70 -9.07 -4.16 6.29
CA ASP A 70 -9.55 -5.12 7.28
C ASP A 70 -10.28 -6.32 6.66
N SER A 71 -10.28 -6.42 5.32
CA SER A 71 -11.03 -7.47 4.64
C SER A 71 -10.43 -8.85 4.83
N ALA A 72 -11.30 -9.86 4.70
CA ALA A 72 -10.87 -11.25 4.69
C ALA A 72 -9.95 -11.55 3.52
N GLU A 73 -10.20 -10.91 2.37
CA GLU A 73 -9.40 -11.08 1.16
C GLU A 73 -7.98 -10.58 1.34
N TYR A 74 -7.81 -9.44 2.02
CA TYR A 74 -6.48 -8.85 2.21
C TYR A 74 -5.73 -9.43 3.40
N ARG A 75 -6.41 -10.02 4.36
CA ARG A 75 -5.79 -10.50 5.61
C ARG A 75 -4.58 -11.41 5.39
N PRO A 76 -4.66 -12.46 4.54
CA PRO A 76 -3.49 -13.31 4.32
C PRO A 76 -2.36 -12.57 3.61
N LEU A 77 -2.70 -11.64 2.73
CA LEU A 77 -1.70 -10.84 2.03
C LEU A 77 -1.00 -9.86 2.97
N LYS A 78 -1.76 -9.27 3.89
CA LYS A 78 -1.20 -8.38 4.90
C LYS A 78 -0.19 -9.13 5.77
N ALA A 79 -0.49 -10.37 6.13
CA ALA A 79 0.43 -11.21 6.89
C ALA A 79 1.72 -11.46 6.12
N MET A 80 1.63 -11.70 4.81
CA MET A 80 2.82 -11.86 3.94
C MET A 80 3.67 -10.60 3.95
N ARG A 81 3.03 -9.43 3.84
CA ARG A 81 3.74 -8.16 3.85
C ARG A 81 4.48 -7.93 5.17
N PHE A 82 3.82 -8.20 6.29
CA PHE A 82 4.42 -8.05 7.61
C PHE A 82 5.64 -8.96 7.78
N LYS A 83 5.57 -10.17 7.23
CA LYS A 83 6.65 -11.14 7.35
C LYS A 83 7.85 -10.79 6.47
N ALA A 84 7.60 -10.25 5.28
CA ALA A 84 8.63 -10.03 4.25
C ALA A 84 9.19 -8.60 4.23
N SER A 85 8.63 -7.70 5.02
CA SER A 85 8.98 -6.28 4.94
C SER A 85 8.69 -5.55 6.24
N THR A 86 9.26 -4.34 6.34
CA THR A 86 8.92 -3.38 7.39
C THR A 86 8.34 -2.17 6.68
N SER A 87 7.19 -1.68 7.14
CA SER A 87 6.55 -0.57 6.45
C SER A 87 5.92 0.42 7.42
N ASN A 88 5.80 1.65 6.95
CA ASN A 88 4.99 2.68 7.58
C ASN A 88 3.85 2.96 6.61
N LEU A 89 2.62 2.88 7.10
CA LEU A 89 1.44 3.00 6.27
C LEU A 89 0.46 3.95 6.95
N ILE A 90 -0.02 4.94 6.21
CA ILE A 90 -1.03 5.86 6.71
C ILE A 90 -2.22 5.89 5.75
N LEU A 91 -3.36 6.25 6.30
CA LEU A 91 -4.57 6.51 5.54
C LEU A 91 -4.86 8.00 5.69
N VAL A 92 -5.01 8.70 4.57
CA VAL A 92 -5.24 10.13 4.57
C VAL A 92 -6.44 10.46 3.70
N ASP A 93 -7.29 11.36 4.22
CA ASP A 93 -8.46 11.83 3.48
C ASP A 93 -7.99 12.79 2.38
N GLY A 94 -8.58 12.67 1.20
CA GLY A 94 -8.26 13.54 0.09
C GLY A 94 -8.91 14.90 0.21
N ALA A 95 -8.42 15.82 -0.58
CA ALA A 95 -8.94 17.18 -0.61
C ALA A 95 -10.35 17.26 -1.21
#